data_d1032988ac85c1224130a7f87b8ef0eb
#
_entry.id   d1032988ac85c1224130a7f87b8ef0eb
#
_cell.length_a   1.000
_cell.length_b   1.000
_cell.length_c   1.000
_cell.angle_alpha   90.00
_cell.angle_beta   90.00
_cell.angle_gamma   90.00
#
_symmetry.space_group_name_H-M   'P 1'
#
loop_
_entity.id
_entity.type
_entity.pdbx_description
1 polymer ?
#
loop_
_entity_poly.entity_id
_entity_poly.type
_entity_poly.pdbx_seq_one_letter_code
_entity_poly.pdbx_strand_id
1 'polypeptide(L)'
;MRFAAPEFTSLCPVTGQPDFAHLVIDYVPGETIVESKSLKLFLGSFRNHCAFHEDCTVGIAERLVAEMAPAWLRIGGYWYPRGGIPIDVFWQSDVPPAGLWLPDQAVPGYRGRG
;
A
#
# COMPACT_ATOMS: atom_id res chain seq x y z
N MET A 1 1.43 -13.42 -4.72
CA MET A 1 1.65 -12.39 -5.77
C MET A 1 2.06 -11.08 -5.12
N ARG A 2 2.84 -10.29 -5.83
CA ARG A 2 3.29 -8.96 -5.35
C ARG A 2 3.03 -7.89 -6.38
N PHE A 3 2.49 -6.76 -5.92
CA PHE A 3 2.45 -5.52 -6.68
C PHE A 3 3.24 -4.45 -5.93
N ALA A 4 4.01 -3.68 -6.66
CA ALA A 4 4.71 -2.53 -6.13
C ALA A 4 4.24 -1.27 -6.86
N ALA A 5 3.91 -0.24 -6.10
CA ALA A 5 3.51 1.05 -6.62
C ALA A 5 4.44 2.13 -6.05
N PRO A 6 5.60 2.35 -6.69
CA PRO A 6 6.62 3.26 -6.14
C PRO A 6 6.29 4.74 -6.31
N GLU A 7 5.27 5.06 -7.07
CA GLU A 7 4.88 6.44 -7.36
C GLU A 7 3.45 6.76 -6.90
N PHE A 8 3.02 6.11 -5.82
CA PHE A 8 1.67 6.35 -5.29
C PHE A 8 1.55 7.76 -4.74
N THR A 9 0.42 8.41 -5.02
CA THR A 9 0.14 9.78 -4.59
C THR A 9 -1.26 9.90 -4.01
N SER A 10 -1.38 10.63 -2.90
CA SER A 10 -2.65 11.06 -2.33
C SER A 10 -2.54 12.51 -1.89
N LEU A 11 -3.58 13.07 -1.28
CA LEU A 11 -3.55 14.44 -0.76
C LEU A 11 -3.61 14.46 0.75
N CYS A 12 -2.89 15.42 1.34
CA CYS A 12 -2.96 15.69 2.76
C CYS A 12 -4.33 16.29 3.11
N PRO A 13 -5.08 15.70 4.08
CA PRO A 13 -6.39 16.25 4.44
C PRO A 13 -6.31 17.59 5.14
N VAL A 14 -5.16 17.99 5.67
CA VAL A 14 -4.97 19.26 6.35
C VAL A 14 -4.54 20.37 5.39
N THR A 15 -3.54 20.10 4.54
CA THR A 15 -2.93 21.12 3.67
C THR A 15 -3.36 21.04 2.23
N GLY A 16 -3.94 19.92 1.79
CA GLY A 16 -4.26 19.67 0.38
C GLY A 16 -3.04 19.42 -0.50
N GLN A 17 -1.84 19.34 0.10
CA GLN A 17 -0.62 19.07 -0.65
C GLN A 17 -0.51 17.58 -0.99
N PRO A 18 0.20 17.23 -2.08
CA PRO A 18 0.39 15.83 -2.42
C PRO A 18 1.30 15.11 -1.44
N ASP A 19 0.91 13.90 -1.09
CA ASP A 19 1.72 12.94 -0.35
C ASP A 19 2.14 11.81 -1.28
N PHE A 20 3.36 11.32 -1.08
CA PHE A 20 3.94 10.28 -1.93
C PHE A 20 4.29 9.05 -1.11
N ALA A 21 4.12 7.88 -1.70
CA ALA A 21 4.46 6.63 -1.05
C ALA A 21 4.93 5.58 -2.06
N HIS A 22 5.72 4.64 -1.55
CA HIS A 22 5.98 3.38 -2.22
C HIS A 22 5.09 2.34 -1.54
N LEU A 23 4.10 1.82 -2.25
CA LEU A 23 3.24 0.76 -1.73
C LEU A 23 3.74 -0.59 -2.21
N VAL A 24 3.77 -1.57 -1.33
CA VAL A 24 4.04 -2.97 -1.68
C VAL A 24 2.88 -3.81 -1.16
N ILE A 25 2.22 -4.53 -2.07
CA ILE A 25 1.08 -5.38 -1.75
C ILE A 25 1.45 -6.81 -2.09
N ASP A 26 1.44 -7.67 -1.08
CA ASP A 26 1.65 -9.11 -1.23
C ASP A 26 0.37 -9.85 -0.87
N TYR A 27 -0.03 -10.83 -1.69
CA TYR A 27 -1.20 -11.62 -1.35
C TYR A 27 -1.11 -13.04 -1.87
N VAL A 28 -1.81 -13.94 -1.19
CA VAL A 28 -2.05 -15.30 -1.64
C VAL A 28 -3.46 -15.33 -2.22
N PRO A 29 -3.62 -15.62 -3.52
CA PRO A 29 -4.94 -15.62 -4.15
C PRO A 29 -5.89 -16.63 -3.51
N GLY A 30 -7.17 -16.27 -3.44
CA GLY A 30 -8.25 -17.22 -3.25
C GLY A 30 -8.70 -17.74 -4.62
N GLU A 31 -9.99 -17.58 -4.95
CA GLU A 31 -10.53 -17.99 -6.24
C GLU A 31 -10.25 -16.99 -7.36
N THR A 32 -9.90 -15.75 -7.01
CA THR A 32 -9.69 -14.68 -7.97
C THR A 32 -8.33 -14.03 -7.78
N ILE A 33 -7.85 -13.38 -8.83
CA ILE A 33 -6.67 -12.51 -8.78
C ILE A 33 -7.09 -11.09 -9.19
N VAL A 34 -6.32 -10.10 -8.74
CA VAL A 34 -6.58 -8.73 -9.15
C VAL A 34 -6.09 -8.51 -10.58
N GLU A 35 -6.91 -7.84 -11.38
CA GLU A 35 -6.53 -7.44 -12.73
C GLU A 35 -5.69 -6.17 -12.63
N SER A 36 -4.49 -6.19 -13.25
CA SER A 36 -3.48 -5.13 -13.05
C SER A 36 -3.95 -3.75 -13.52
N LYS A 37 -4.73 -3.68 -14.59
CA LYS A 37 -5.27 -2.40 -15.07
C LYS A 37 -6.28 -1.82 -14.09
N SER A 38 -7.14 -2.65 -13.53
CA SER A 38 -8.12 -2.23 -12.51
C SER A 38 -7.40 -1.73 -11.26
N LEU A 39 -6.34 -2.42 -10.83
CA LEU A 39 -5.53 -1.98 -9.70
C LEU A 39 -4.89 -0.63 -9.97
N LYS A 40 -4.33 -0.44 -11.16
CA LYS A 40 -3.73 0.83 -11.57
C LYS A 40 -4.74 1.97 -11.49
N LEU A 41 -5.96 1.76 -12.00
CA LEU A 41 -7.02 2.77 -11.96
C LEU A 41 -7.47 3.05 -10.53
N PHE A 42 -7.61 2.02 -9.73
CA PHE A 42 -7.96 2.16 -8.32
C PHE A 42 -6.93 2.99 -7.56
N LEU A 43 -5.64 2.63 -7.65
CA LEU A 43 -4.58 3.39 -6.97
C LEU A 43 -4.47 4.81 -7.52
N GLY A 44 -4.63 5.00 -8.82
CA GLY A 44 -4.62 6.32 -9.45
C GLY A 44 -5.75 7.22 -8.98
N SER A 45 -6.88 6.67 -8.54
CA SER A 45 -8.01 7.45 -8.03
C SER A 45 -7.69 8.21 -6.75
N PHE A 46 -6.64 7.81 -6.03
CA PHE A 46 -6.23 8.49 -4.79
C PHE A 46 -5.48 9.78 -5.02
N ARG A 47 -5.07 10.11 -6.24
CA ARG A 47 -4.31 11.34 -6.53
C ARG A 47 -5.01 12.60 -6.08
N ASN A 48 -6.35 12.61 -6.09
CA ASN A 48 -7.15 13.75 -5.65
C ASN A 48 -7.96 13.42 -4.38
N HIS A 49 -7.59 12.34 -3.69
CA HIS A 49 -8.28 11.87 -2.50
C HIS A 49 -7.51 12.27 -1.25
N CYS A 50 -8.18 12.99 -0.34
CA CYS A 50 -7.59 13.41 0.92
C CYS A 50 -7.71 12.29 1.95
N ALA A 51 -6.57 11.81 2.43
CA ALA A 51 -6.52 10.77 3.47
C ALA A 51 -5.22 10.85 4.24
N PHE A 52 -5.27 10.52 5.53
CA PHE A 52 -4.05 10.31 6.30
C PHE A 52 -3.33 9.04 5.83
N HIS A 53 -2.01 8.97 6.04
CA HIS A 53 -1.18 7.87 5.57
C HIS A 53 -1.69 6.51 6.05
N GLU A 54 -2.06 6.43 7.33
CA GLU A 54 -2.56 5.21 7.96
C GLU A 54 -3.90 4.79 7.35
N ASP A 55 -4.83 5.70 7.26
CA ASP A 55 -6.17 5.43 6.72
C ASP A 55 -6.10 5.06 5.24
N CYS A 56 -5.25 5.73 4.48
CA CYS A 56 -5.07 5.45 3.06
C CYS A 56 -4.50 4.04 2.85
N THR A 57 -3.42 3.71 3.56
CA THR A 57 -2.75 2.41 3.43
C THR A 57 -3.68 1.26 3.84
N VAL A 58 -4.28 1.36 5.02
CA VAL A 58 -5.18 0.32 5.54
C VAL A 58 -6.46 0.24 4.70
N GLY A 59 -7.01 1.37 4.28
CA GLY A 59 -8.20 1.41 3.44
C GLY A 59 -8.01 0.72 2.11
N ILE A 60 -6.84 0.89 1.48
CA ILE A 60 -6.50 0.17 0.24
C ILE A 60 -6.50 -1.34 0.49
N ALA A 61 -5.84 -1.80 1.56
CA ALA A 61 -5.76 -3.21 1.88
C ALA A 61 -7.15 -3.81 2.17
N GLU A 62 -7.96 -3.13 2.98
CA GLU A 62 -9.31 -3.58 3.31
C GLU A 62 -10.21 -3.66 2.08
N ARG A 63 -10.10 -2.70 1.16
CA ARG A 63 -10.86 -2.72 -0.09
C ARG A 63 -10.44 -3.90 -0.97
N LEU A 64 -9.16 -4.18 -1.07
CA LEU A 64 -8.67 -5.33 -1.84
C LEU A 64 -9.14 -6.65 -1.23
N VAL A 65 -9.12 -6.78 0.09
CA VAL A 65 -9.65 -7.98 0.77
C VAL A 65 -11.14 -8.13 0.50
N ALA A 66 -11.91 -7.07 0.57
CA ALA A 66 -13.36 -7.11 0.33
C ALA A 66 -13.69 -7.52 -1.11
N GLU A 67 -12.92 -7.06 -2.09
CA GLU A 67 -13.18 -7.32 -3.51
C GLU A 67 -12.66 -8.68 -3.98
N MET A 68 -11.53 -9.14 -3.46
CA MET A 68 -10.86 -10.36 -3.95
C MET A 68 -11.07 -11.58 -3.06
N ALA A 69 -11.35 -11.38 -1.78
CA ALA A 69 -11.36 -12.45 -0.79
C ALA A 69 -10.10 -13.34 -0.87
N PRO A 70 -8.89 -12.76 -0.77
CA PRO A 70 -7.65 -13.54 -0.86
C PRO A 70 -7.51 -14.45 0.36
N ALA A 71 -6.72 -15.50 0.23
CA ALA A 71 -6.39 -16.36 1.37
C ALA A 71 -5.58 -15.58 2.43
N TRP A 72 -4.77 -14.64 2.00
CA TRP A 72 -3.99 -13.76 2.86
C TRP A 72 -3.53 -12.54 2.06
N LEU A 73 -3.41 -11.40 2.75
CA LEU A 73 -2.90 -10.17 2.13
C LEU A 73 -2.15 -9.36 3.17
N ARG A 74 -1.02 -8.78 2.76
CA ARG A 74 -0.34 -7.73 3.52
C ARG A 74 -0.03 -6.53 2.63
N ILE A 75 0.09 -5.36 3.25
CA ILE A 75 0.54 -4.14 2.58
C ILE A 75 1.61 -3.46 3.44
N GLY A 76 2.60 -2.90 2.78
CA GLY A 76 3.52 -1.92 3.35
C GLY A 76 3.35 -0.60 2.61
N GLY A 77 3.06 0.45 3.34
CA GLY A 77 3.02 1.81 2.83
C GLY A 77 4.21 2.59 3.36
N TYR A 78 5.15 2.87 2.47
CA TYR A 78 6.40 3.57 2.82
C TYR A 78 6.26 5.01 2.35
N TRP A 79 5.84 5.88 3.27
CA TRP A 79 5.48 7.25 2.95
C TRP A 79 6.69 8.18 3.05
N TYR A 80 6.75 9.13 2.13
CA TYR A 80 7.75 10.18 2.16
C TYR A 80 7.50 11.10 3.36
N PRO A 81 8.56 11.79 3.85
CA PRO A 81 8.44 12.60 5.05
C PRO A 81 7.40 13.69 4.95
N ARG A 82 6.72 13.88 6.07
CA ARG A 82 5.88 15.03 6.31
C ARG A 82 6.36 15.68 7.61
N GLY A 83 6.69 16.98 7.56
CA GLY A 83 7.36 17.62 8.69
C GLY A 83 8.73 17.01 9.02
N GLY A 84 9.39 16.41 8.01
CA GLY A 84 10.69 15.77 8.18
C GLY A 84 10.65 14.34 8.71
N ILE A 85 9.45 13.79 8.97
CA ILE A 85 9.29 12.45 9.55
C ILE A 85 8.69 11.51 8.52
N PRO A 86 9.46 10.50 8.02
CA PRO A 86 8.89 9.44 7.19
C PRO A 86 8.07 8.49 8.06
N ILE A 87 6.98 7.96 7.50
CA ILE A 87 6.10 7.04 8.20
C ILE A 87 5.94 5.79 7.35
N ASP A 88 6.17 4.63 7.95
CA ASP A 88 5.90 3.34 7.34
C ASP A 88 4.67 2.73 8.02
N VAL A 89 3.69 2.33 7.22
CA VAL A 89 2.44 1.75 7.71
C VAL A 89 2.34 0.32 7.22
N PHE A 90 2.10 -0.61 8.14
CA PHE A 90 2.01 -2.04 7.83
C PHE A 90 0.66 -2.60 8.27
N TRP A 91 0.09 -3.47 7.45
CA TRP A 91 -1.15 -4.15 7.75
C TRP A 91 -1.16 -5.53 7.10
N GLN A 92 -1.76 -6.50 7.77
CA GLN A 92 -2.00 -7.82 7.18
C GLN A 92 -3.36 -8.35 7.62
N SER A 93 -3.96 -9.18 6.78
CA SER A 93 -5.31 -9.70 7.01
C SER A 93 -5.33 -10.75 8.13
N ASP A 94 -4.22 -11.47 8.30
CA ASP A 94 -4.01 -12.51 9.31
C ASP A 94 -2.52 -12.81 9.37
N VAL A 95 -2.11 -13.72 10.25
CA VAL A 95 -0.75 -14.26 10.24
C VAL A 95 -0.50 -14.93 8.88
N PRO A 96 0.74 -14.87 8.36
CA PRO A 96 1.04 -15.51 7.07
C PRO A 96 0.80 -17.03 7.14
N PRO A 97 0.30 -17.64 6.04
CA PRO A 97 0.14 -19.08 5.97
C PRO A 97 1.46 -19.82 6.23
N ALA A 98 1.38 -20.93 6.95
CA ALA A 98 2.56 -21.76 7.23
C ALA A 98 3.18 -22.27 5.92
N GLY A 99 4.52 -22.22 5.84
CA GLY A 99 5.24 -22.69 4.66
C GLY A 99 5.24 -21.74 3.48
N LEU A 100 4.62 -20.57 3.61
CA LEU A 100 4.66 -19.55 2.55
C LEU A 100 6.05 -18.93 2.46
N TRP A 101 6.63 -18.93 1.25
CA TRP A 101 7.81 -18.12 0.98
C TRP A 101 7.40 -16.66 0.88
N LEU A 102 7.94 -15.84 1.76
CA LEU A 102 7.56 -14.44 1.88
C LEU A 102 8.81 -13.57 1.81
N PRO A 103 9.17 -13.08 0.60
CA PRO A 103 10.35 -12.23 0.46
C PRO A 103 10.15 -10.89 1.14
N ASP A 104 11.26 -10.28 1.60
CA ASP A 104 11.24 -8.93 2.12
C ASP A 104 10.65 -7.96 1.10
N GLN A 105 10.01 -6.90 1.57
CA GLN A 105 9.49 -5.86 0.70
C GLN A 105 10.61 -5.02 0.10
N ALA A 106 11.77 -5.02 0.72
CA ALA A 106 13.02 -4.45 0.20
C ALA A 106 12.92 -2.97 -0.16
N VAL A 107 12.03 -2.23 0.50
CA VAL A 107 11.95 -0.79 0.33
C VAL A 107 12.95 -0.15 1.29
N PRO A 108 13.95 0.57 0.78
CA PRO A 108 14.93 1.22 1.66
C PRO A 108 14.28 2.33 2.47
N GLY A 109 14.78 2.53 3.69
CA GLY A 109 14.36 3.67 4.51
C GLY A 109 14.64 4.99 3.78
N TYR A 110 13.79 5.97 4.00
CA TYR A 110 14.00 7.29 3.41
C TYR A 110 15.27 7.95 3.97
N ARG A 111 16.13 8.44 3.08
CA ARG A 111 17.40 9.04 3.45
C ARG A 111 17.51 10.52 3.07
N GLY A 112 16.44 11.13 2.58
CA GLY A 112 16.48 12.50 2.12
C GLY A 112 17.34 12.64 0.85
N ARG A 113 18.27 13.57 0.87
CA ARG A 113 19.12 13.88 -0.28
C ARG A 113 20.40 13.02 -0.36
N GLY A 114 20.63 12.24 0.65
CA GLY A 114 21.85 11.47 0.76
C GLY A 114 21.75 10.01 0.38
#